data_7e1ebbb4636ddbf973db932f6d7ca556
#
_entry.id   7e1ebbb4636ddbf973db932f6d7ca556
#
_cell.length_a   1.000
_cell.length_b   1.000
_cell.length_c   1.000
_cell.angle_alpha   90.00
_cell.angle_beta   90.00
_cell.angle_gamma   90.00
#
_symmetry.space_group_name_H-M   'P 1'
#
loop_
_entity.id
_entity.type
_entity.pdbx_description
1 polymer ?
#
loop_
_entity_poly.entity_id
_entity_poly.type
_entity_poly.pdbx_seq_one_letter_code
_entity_poly.pdbx_strand_id
1 'polypeptide(L)'
;KIKVWEKHPLEVWVKKTVKYDDKLEEQYELRNDDESNNINNLIKLFHLNEPSILEAINQRYFEDIIYTYTGEILIAVNPFKSLTIYDNDKMIEYRNNSDIENEPHIYQLSNKVYNEKNIDHSILVSGESGAGKTQTTKYIMSFLANTAKINIECNGIEKKIIQSNPILEAFGNSKTRRNDNSSRFGKFIQLKMDYDKLKGGEIKTYLLE
;
A
#
# COMPACT_ATOMS: atom_id res chain seq x y z
N LYS A 1 14.34 23.02 -25.96
CA LYS A 1 14.30 23.17 -24.51
C LYS A 1 13.82 21.85 -23.93
N ILE A 2 14.52 21.34 -22.92
CA ILE A 2 14.24 20.06 -22.29
C ILE A 2 13.86 20.32 -20.83
N LYS A 3 12.80 19.68 -20.37
CA LYS A 3 12.37 19.70 -18.96
C LYS A 3 13.22 18.72 -18.17
N VAL A 4 13.78 19.17 -17.04
CA VAL A 4 14.69 18.37 -16.20
C VAL A 4 14.41 18.61 -14.73
N TRP A 5 14.92 17.72 -13.91
CA TRP A 5 15.07 17.85 -12.48
C TRP A 5 16.51 18.17 -12.13
N GLU A 6 16.71 19.20 -11.33
CA GLU A 6 18.00 19.57 -10.77
C GLU A 6 18.03 19.24 -9.28
N LYS A 7 19.09 18.61 -8.81
CA LYS A 7 19.27 18.31 -7.39
C LYS A 7 19.51 19.60 -6.61
N HIS A 8 18.75 19.83 -5.54
CA HIS A 8 18.82 21.06 -4.75
C HIS A 8 19.09 20.74 -3.26
N PRO A 9 19.98 21.49 -2.58
CA PRO A 9 20.37 21.18 -1.20
C PRO A 9 19.24 21.23 -0.17
N LEU A 10 18.23 22.07 -0.40
CA LEU A 10 17.09 22.29 0.52
C LEU A 10 15.81 21.61 0.03
N GLU A 11 15.50 21.72 -1.26
CA GLU A 11 14.25 21.23 -1.85
C GLU A 11 14.38 19.81 -2.42
N VAL A 12 15.56 19.20 -2.30
CA VAL A 12 15.94 17.90 -2.84
C VAL A 12 15.96 17.91 -4.37
N TRP A 13 14.84 18.22 -5.02
CA TRP A 13 14.70 18.32 -6.47
C TRP A 13 13.88 19.52 -6.87
N VAL A 14 14.37 20.29 -7.89
CA VAL A 14 13.66 21.45 -8.45
C VAL A 14 13.44 21.28 -9.95
N LYS A 15 12.31 21.78 -10.43
CA LYS A 15 11.93 21.78 -11.84
C LYS A 15 12.74 22.84 -12.59
N LYS A 16 13.37 22.44 -13.70
CA LYS A 16 14.16 23.35 -14.55
C LYS A 16 13.89 23.07 -16.03
N THR A 17 14.13 24.06 -16.87
CA THR A 17 14.11 23.91 -18.32
C THR A 17 15.45 24.38 -18.86
N VAL A 18 16.17 23.49 -19.55
CA VAL A 18 17.51 23.74 -20.06
C VAL A 18 17.56 23.62 -21.60
N LYS A 19 18.63 24.12 -22.21
CA LYS A 19 18.94 23.79 -23.61
C LYS A 19 19.58 22.41 -23.65
N TYR A 20 19.39 21.70 -24.76
CA TYR A 20 20.07 20.44 -24.99
C TYR A 20 21.60 20.64 -24.99
N ASP A 21 22.30 19.77 -24.28
CA ASP A 21 23.74 19.67 -24.20
C ASP A 21 24.08 18.18 -24.10
N ASP A 22 25.19 17.74 -24.71
CA ASP A 22 25.62 16.33 -24.69
C ASP A 22 25.95 15.78 -23.30
N LYS A 23 26.13 16.67 -22.30
CA LYS A 23 26.36 16.32 -20.88
C LYS A 23 25.12 16.48 -19.99
N LEU A 24 23.96 16.63 -20.59
CA LEU A 24 22.74 16.94 -19.85
C LEU A 24 22.40 15.84 -18.83
N GLU A 25 22.54 14.58 -19.19
CA GLU A 25 22.25 13.42 -18.32
C GLU A 25 23.27 13.22 -17.19
N GLU A 26 24.44 13.86 -17.27
CA GLU A 26 25.42 13.84 -16.17
C GLU A 26 25.05 14.80 -15.04
N GLN A 27 24.24 15.81 -15.31
CA GLN A 27 23.94 16.91 -14.39
C GLN A 27 22.48 16.92 -13.92
N TYR A 28 21.57 16.33 -14.69
CA TYR A 28 20.13 16.44 -14.49
C TYR A 28 19.45 15.10 -14.71
N GLU A 29 18.32 14.91 -14.04
CA GLU A 29 17.39 13.84 -14.36
C GLU A 29 16.32 14.34 -15.35
N LEU A 30 16.01 13.56 -16.37
CA LEU A 30 14.96 13.92 -17.33
C LEU A 30 13.59 13.90 -16.67
N ARG A 31 12.77 14.90 -17.01
CA ARG A 31 11.43 15.08 -16.45
C ARG A 31 10.35 14.67 -17.43
N ASN A 32 9.34 13.96 -16.95
CA ASN A 32 8.15 13.63 -17.72
C ASN A 32 7.33 14.89 -18.04
N ASP A 33 6.47 14.82 -19.06
CA ASP A 33 5.50 15.87 -19.33
C ASP A 33 4.44 15.90 -18.22
N ASP A 34 3.91 17.10 -17.93
CA ASP A 34 3.01 17.32 -16.79
C ASP A 34 1.71 16.50 -16.87
N GLU A 35 1.25 16.15 -18.07
CA GLU A 35 0.07 15.30 -18.29
C GLU A 35 0.30 13.81 -17.97
N SER A 36 1.56 13.37 -17.90
CA SER A 36 1.91 11.97 -17.63
C SER A 36 2.04 11.64 -16.15
N ASN A 37 1.83 12.59 -15.25
CA ASN A 37 2.14 12.40 -13.84
C ASN A 37 1.00 11.79 -13.01
N ASN A 38 -0.26 11.87 -13.45
CA ASN A 38 -1.38 11.22 -12.76
C ASN A 38 -1.59 9.78 -13.26
N ILE A 39 -0.56 8.95 -13.07
CA ILE A 39 -0.61 7.55 -13.47
C ILE A 39 -0.83 6.63 -12.28
N ASN A 40 -1.60 5.58 -12.49
CA ASN A 40 -1.89 4.57 -11.48
C ASN A 40 -0.78 3.53 -11.29
N ASN A 41 0.18 3.46 -12.23
CA ASN A 41 1.32 2.54 -12.18
C ASN A 41 2.60 3.23 -12.64
N LEU A 42 3.57 3.37 -11.75
CA LEU A 42 4.82 4.12 -11.95
C LEU A 42 5.69 3.56 -13.09
N ILE A 43 5.56 2.28 -13.43
CA ILE A 43 6.30 1.70 -14.56
C ILE A 43 5.88 2.30 -15.91
N LYS A 44 4.75 3.02 -15.97
CA LYS A 44 4.28 3.72 -17.17
C LYS A 44 4.92 5.10 -17.35
N LEU A 45 5.71 5.58 -16.37
CA LEU A 45 6.49 6.81 -16.52
C LEU A 45 7.52 6.63 -17.63
N PHE A 46 7.60 7.60 -18.54
CA PHE A 46 8.57 7.56 -19.62
C PHE A 46 10.00 7.69 -19.09
N HIS A 47 10.21 8.61 -18.13
CA HIS A 47 11.45 8.75 -17.36
C HIS A 47 11.20 8.27 -15.93
N LEU A 48 11.58 7.02 -15.65
CA LEU A 48 11.44 6.39 -14.34
C LEU A 48 12.68 6.70 -13.49
N ASN A 49 12.64 7.81 -12.78
CA ASN A 49 13.69 8.26 -11.86
C ASN A 49 13.09 8.75 -10.54
N GLU A 50 13.92 8.94 -9.52
CA GLU A 50 13.48 9.30 -8.17
C GLU A 50 12.57 10.54 -8.13
N PRO A 51 12.94 11.69 -8.74
CA PRO A 51 12.10 12.88 -8.69
C PRO A 51 10.78 12.72 -9.44
N SER A 52 10.73 11.96 -10.53
CA SER A 52 9.49 11.69 -11.26
C SER A 52 8.55 10.77 -10.48
N ILE A 53 9.08 9.78 -9.77
CA ILE A 53 8.32 8.92 -8.85
C ILE A 53 7.74 9.76 -7.72
N LEU A 54 8.57 10.60 -7.09
CA LEU A 54 8.15 11.47 -5.99
C LEU A 54 7.05 12.43 -6.43
N GLU A 55 7.20 13.06 -7.59
CA GLU A 55 6.19 13.97 -8.15
C GLU A 55 4.86 13.27 -8.42
N ALA A 56 4.88 12.09 -9.04
CA ALA A 56 3.67 11.34 -9.33
C ALA A 56 2.92 10.94 -8.03
N ILE A 57 3.64 10.43 -7.03
CA ILE A 57 3.06 10.09 -5.74
C ILE A 57 2.51 11.34 -5.04
N ASN A 58 3.25 12.45 -5.07
CA ASN A 58 2.86 13.70 -4.44
C ASN A 58 1.57 14.28 -5.04
N GLN A 59 1.44 14.30 -6.37
CA GLN A 59 0.22 14.76 -7.05
C GLN A 59 -0.99 13.92 -6.64
N ARG A 60 -0.86 12.59 -6.68
CA ARG A 60 -1.93 11.68 -6.27
C ARG A 60 -2.31 11.87 -4.80
N TYR A 61 -1.33 12.08 -3.93
CA TYR A 61 -1.57 12.32 -2.51
C TYR A 61 -2.40 13.58 -2.24
N PHE A 62 -2.17 14.67 -2.98
CA PHE A 62 -2.98 15.90 -2.86
C PHE A 62 -4.42 15.73 -3.38
N GLU A 63 -4.67 14.71 -4.19
CA GLU A 63 -6.01 14.31 -4.67
C GLU A 63 -6.65 13.24 -3.77
N ASP A 64 -6.07 12.95 -2.60
CA ASP A 64 -6.48 11.87 -1.68
C ASP A 64 -6.36 10.45 -2.27
N ILE A 65 -5.60 10.29 -3.34
CA ILE A 65 -5.30 9.00 -3.96
C ILE A 65 -4.01 8.47 -3.34
N ILE A 66 -4.14 7.65 -2.30
CA ILE A 66 -3.01 7.19 -1.48
C ILE A 66 -2.34 5.91 -2.00
N TYR A 67 -2.94 5.22 -2.96
CA TYR A 67 -2.41 4.00 -3.53
C TYR A 67 -1.88 4.20 -4.94
N THR A 68 -0.71 3.62 -5.23
CA THR A 68 -0.09 3.68 -6.56
C THR A 68 0.66 2.37 -6.81
N TYR A 69 0.52 1.77 -7.98
CA TYR A 69 1.32 0.60 -8.33
C TYR A 69 2.74 0.98 -8.78
N THR A 70 3.67 0.08 -8.54
CA THR A 70 4.95 0.00 -9.25
C THR A 70 5.17 -1.46 -9.67
N GLY A 71 4.74 -1.80 -10.86
CA GLY A 71 4.60 -3.19 -11.28
C GLY A 71 3.57 -3.93 -10.43
N GLU A 72 3.96 -5.00 -9.76
CA GLU A 72 3.10 -5.78 -8.85
C GLU A 72 3.08 -5.26 -7.41
N ILE A 73 3.95 -4.30 -7.08
CA ILE A 73 4.02 -3.75 -5.73
C ILE A 73 3.02 -2.61 -5.60
N LEU A 74 2.24 -2.64 -4.52
CA LEU A 74 1.33 -1.55 -4.15
C LEU A 74 2.01 -0.62 -3.14
N ILE A 75 2.25 0.61 -3.54
CA ILE A 75 2.69 1.69 -2.67
C ILE A 75 1.47 2.26 -1.97
N ALA A 76 1.53 2.40 -0.65
CA ALA A 76 0.49 3.03 0.18
C ALA A 76 1.11 4.18 0.95
N VAL A 77 0.58 5.39 0.78
CA VAL A 77 1.02 6.58 1.52
C VAL A 77 0.03 6.85 2.64
N ASN A 78 0.53 6.99 3.87
CA ASN A 78 -0.33 7.30 5.01
C ASN A 78 -0.95 8.70 4.86
N PRO A 79 -2.29 8.84 4.76
CA PRO A 79 -2.93 10.14 4.57
C PRO A 79 -3.02 10.98 5.85
N PHE A 80 -2.71 10.39 7.03
CA PHE A 80 -2.90 11.01 8.36
C PHE A 80 -4.32 11.56 8.61
N LYS A 81 -5.31 11.07 7.87
CA LYS A 81 -6.73 11.39 7.99
C LYS A 81 -7.59 10.19 7.60
N SER A 82 -8.87 10.21 7.95
CA SER A 82 -9.82 9.19 7.51
C SER A 82 -10.24 9.45 6.06
N LEU A 83 -10.22 8.40 5.25
CA LEU A 83 -10.73 8.40 3.88
C LEU A 83 -11.90 7.44 3.75
N THR A 84 -12.88 7.76 2.90
CA THR A 84 -14.09 6.96 2.65
C THR A 84 -13.88 5.85 1.60
N ILE A 85 -12.62 5.40 1.45
CA ILE A 85 -12.25 4.37 0.45
C ILE A 85 -12.28 2.95 1.01
N TYR A 86 -12.70 2.75 2.27
CA TYR A 86 -12.68 1.47 2.98
C TYR A 86 -14.06 1.00 3.44
N ASP A 87 -15.12 1.62 2.96
CA ASP A 87 -16.49 1.26 3.31
C ASP A 87 -16.91 -0.10 2.71
N ASN A 88 -18.08 -0.58 3.13
CA ASN A 88 -18.60 -1.86 2.67
C ASN A 88 -18.95 -1.84 1.17
N ASP A 89 -19.39 -0.71 0.64
CA ASP A 89 -19.77 -0.58 -0.77
C ASP A 89 -18.52 -0.72 -1.65
N LYS A 90 -17.41 -0.08 -1.29
CA LYS A 90 -16.13 -0.27 -1.93
C LYS A 90 -15.62 -1.70 -1.81
N MET A 91 -15.81 -2.35 -0.67
CA MET A 91 -15.42 -3.75 -0.48
C MET A 91 -16.20 -4.68 -1.43
N ILE A 92 -17.51 -4.46 -1.58
CA ILE A 92 -18.37 -5.22 -2.49
C ILE A 92 -17.99 -4.94 -3.95
N GLU A 93 -17.70 -3.68 -4.30
CA GLU A 93 -17.25 -3.26 -5.62
C GLU A 93 -16.00 -4.05 -6.06
N TYR A 94 -14.93 -4.00 -5.26
CA TYR A 94 -13.69 -4.72 -5.56
C TYR A 94 -13.84 -6.26 -5.57
N ARG A 95 -14.78 -6.79 -4.78
CA ARG A 95 -15.05 -8.22 -4.77
C ARG A 95 -15.77 -8.71 -6.03
N ASN A 96 -16.74 -7.95 -6.52
CA ASN A 96 -17.63 -8.38 -7.59
C ASN A 96 -17.16 -7.98 -8.99
N ASN A 97 -16.20 -7.06 -9.07
CA ASN A 97 -15.81 -6.45 -10.33
C ASN A 97 -14.32 -6.74 -10.62
N SER A 98 -14.07 -7.76 -11.46
CA SER A 98 -12.74 -8.08 -11.94
C SER A 98 -12.15 -7.00 -12.86
N ASP A 99 -13.00 -6.12 -13.41
CA ASP A 99 -12.59 -5.08 -14.37
C ASP A 99 -11.95 -3.86 -13.71
N ILE A 100 -11.98 -3.76 -12.36
CA ILE A 100 -11.22 -2.75 -11.60
C ILE A 100 -9.72 -3.10 -11.51
N GLU A 101 -9.23 -3.98 -12.36
CA GLU A 101 -7.82 -4.44 -12.33
C GLU A 101 -6.78 -3.32 -12.39
N ASN A 102 -7.18 -2.11 -12.77
CA ASN A 102 -6.27 -1.00 -12.96
C ASN A 102 -6.31 0.08 -11.86
N GLU A 103 -7.21 0.00 -10.89
CA GLU A 103 -7.24 0.95 -9.79
C GLU A 103 -6.41 0.47 -8.61
N PRO A 104 -5.31 1.16 -8.27
CA PRO A 104 -4.49 0.78 -7.12
C PRO A 104 -5.30 0.87 -5.83
N HIS A 105 -5.54 -0.28 -5.18
CA HIS A 105 -6.20 -0.34 -3.89
C HIS A 105 -5.83 -1.61 -3.14
N ILE A 106 -5.82 -1.55 -1.82
CA ILE A 106 -5.51 -2.71 -0.99
C ILE A 106 -6.55 -3.82 -1.11
N TYR A 107 -7.81 -3.47 -1.37
CA TYR A 107 -8.88 -4.44 -1.61
C TYR A 107 -8.71 -5.19 -2.92
N GLN A 108 -8.20 -4.53 -3.96
CA GLN A 108 -7.90 -5.17 -5.24
C GLN A 108 -6.79 -6.23 -5.09
N LEU A 109 -5.70 -5.88 -4.39
CA LEU A 109 -4.63 -6.82 -4.07
C LEU A 109 -5.17 -8.01 -3.24
N SER A 110 -6.00 -7.75 -2.25
CA SER A 110 -6.61 -8.78 -1.41
C SER A 110 -7.55 -9.69 -2.21
N ASN A 111 -8.32 -9.12 -3.15
CA ASN A 111 -9.22 -9.89 -4.02
C ASN A 111 -8.46 -10.78 -5.00
N LYS A 112 -7.34 -10.31 -5.56
CA LYS A 112 -6.44 -11.12 -6.39
C LYS A 112 -5.98 -12.35 -5.61
N VAL A 113 -5.43 -12.16 -4.43
CA VAL A 113 -4.97 -13.26 -3.55
C VAL A 113 -6.12 -14.21 -3.19
N TYR A 114 -7.32 -13.69 -2.88
CA TYR A 114 -8.48 -14.52 -2.56
C TYR A 114 -8.94 -15.40 -3.73
N ASN A 115 -8.87 -14.91 -4.95
CA ASN A 115 -9.35 -15.62 -6.13
C ASN A 115 -8.37 -16.67 -6.65
N GLU A 116 -7.09 -16.55 -6.38
CA GLU A 116 -6.05 -17.52 -6.75
C GLU A 116 -5.96 -18.66 -5.72
N LYS A 117 -6.94 -19.58 -5.72
CA LYS A 117 -7.20 -20.53 -4.63
C LYS A 117 -6.29 -21.77 -4.57
N ASN A 118 -5.51 -22.03 -5.60
CA ASN A 118 -4.76 -23.30 -5.71
C ASN A 118 -3.28 -23.17 -5.35
N ILE A 119 -2.86 -22.01 -4.86
CA ILE A 119 -1.48 -21.72 -4.47
C ILE A 119 -1.46 -20.98 -3.15
N ASP A 120 -0.38 -21.14 -2.40
CA ASP A 120 -0.14 -20.37 -1.20
C ASP A 120 0.36 -18.97 -1.56
N HIS A 121 -0.19 -17.95 -0.93
CA HIS A 121 0.18 -16.57 -1.13
C HIS A 121 0.83 -15.97 0.11
N SER A 122 1.75 -15.05 -0.11
CA SER A 122 2.33 -14.23 0.94
C SER A 122 2.18 -12.74 0.61
N ILE A 123 1.62 -11.98 1.53
CA ILE A 123 1.54 -10.51 1.42
C ILE A 123 2.56 -9.93 2.41
N LEU A 124 3.60 -9.30 1.88
CA LEU A 124 4.59 -8.60 2.70
C LEU A 124 4.20 -7.12 2.83
N VAL A 125 3.98 -6.66 4.07
CA VAL A 125 3.72 -5.26 4.38
C VAL A 125 4.95 -4.66 5.04
N SER A 126 5.63 -3.75 4.36
CA SER A 126 6.88 -3.12 4.79
C SER A 126 6.75 -1.59 4.80
N GLY A 127 7.56 -0.91 5.58
CA GLY A 127 7.61 0.55 5.67
C GLY A 127 8.14 1.04 7.02
N GLU A 128 8.46 2.31 7.12
CA GLU A 128 8.93 2.94 8.34
C GLU A 128 7.84 3.00 9.44
N SER A 129 8.27 3.36 10.65
CA SER A 129 7.34 3.62 11.77
C SER A 129 6.38 4.76 11.41
N GLY A 130 5.08 4.53 11.58
CA GLY A 130 4.04 5.49 11.20
C GLY A 130 3.57 5.42 9.75
N ALA A 131 4.14 4.56 8.90
CA ALA A 131 3.73 4.40 7.50
C ALA A 131 2.33 3.77 7.30
N GLY A 132 1.71 3.22 8.35
CA GLY A 132 0.37 2.62 8.26
C GLY A 132 0.35 1.11 8.10
N LYS A 133 1.48 0.39 8.32
CA LYS A 133 1.56 -1.08 8.18
C LYS A 133 0.46 -1.84 8.92
N THR A 134 0.25 -1.52 10.20
CA THR A 134 -0.79 -2.17 11.02
C THR A 134 -2.18 -1.92 10.46
N GLN A 135 -2.46 -0.70 9.99
CA GLN A 135 -3.76 -0.36 9.42
C GLN A 135 -3.99 -1.06 8.09
N THR A 136 -2.99 -1.10 7.22
CA THR A 136 -3.02 -1.85 5.96
C THR A 136 -3.32 -3.33 6.20
N THR A 137 -2.64 -3.95 7.18
CA THR A 137 -2.90 -5.35 7.56
C THR A 137 -4.34 -5.55 8.04
N LYS A 138 -4.89 -4.61 8.81
CA LYS A 138 -6.31 -4.67 9.25
C LYS A 138 -7.27 -4.63 8.06
N TYR A 139 -7.03 -3.81 7.04
CA TYR A 139 -7.85 -3.75 5.83
C TYR A 139 -7.79 -5.04 5.01
N ILE A 140 -6.59 -5.61 4.83
CA ILE A 140 -6.42 -6.92 4.17
C ILE A 140 -7.23 -7.99 4.90
N MET A 141 -7.06 -8.08 6.22
CA MET A 141 -7.76 -9.06 7.05
C MET A 141 -9.27 -8.89 7.00
N SER A 142 -9.74 -7.64 7.09
CA SER A 142 -11.18 -7.33 7.01
C SER A 142 -11.77 -7.72 5.65
N PHE A 143 -11.06 -7.44 4.55
CA PHE A 143 -11.50 -7.81 3.22
C PHE A 143 -11.60 -9.34 3.06
N LEU A 144 -10.54 -10.08 3.39
CA LEU A 144 -10.48 -11.54 3.27
C LEU A 144 -11.56 -12.20 4.15
N ALA A 145 -11.73 -11.71 5.38
CA ALA A 145 -12.74 -12.21 6.31
C ALA A 145 -14.17 -11.97 5.82
N ASN A 146 -14.48 -10.78 5.33
CA ASN A 146 -15.82 -10.47 4.83
C ASN A 146 -16.12 -11.18 3.51
N THR A 147 -15.13 -11.37 2.65
CA THR A 147 -15.28 -12.13 1.40
C THR A 147 -15.53 -13.61 1.67
N ALA A 148 -14.84 -14.19 2.66
CA ALA A 148 -15.03 -15.59 3.06
C ALA A 148 -16.37 -15.86 3.81
N LYS A 149 -17.02 -14.84 4.39
CA LYS A 149 -18.26 -14.99 5.20
C LYS A 149 -19.53 -15.38 4.44
N ILE A 150 -19.54 -15.27 3.13
CA ILE A 150 -20.77 -15.51 2.35
C ILE A 150 -21.24 -16.96 2.40
N ASN A 151 -20.41 -17.85 2.88
CA ASN A 151 -20.75 -19.25 3.13
C ASN A 151 -20.90 -19.55 4.64
N ILE A 152 -22.01 -19.06 5.24
CA ILE A 152 -22.72 -19.52 6.43
C ILE A 152 -21.89 -20.46 7.34
N GLU A 153 -21.33 -19.95 8.42
CA GLU A 153 -20.66 -20.64 9.54
C GLU A 153 -19.20 -20.27 9.82
N CYS A 154 -18.76 -19.09 9.48
CA CYS A 154 -17.49 -18.62 10.02
C CYS A 154 -17.65 -18.25 11.49
N ASN A 155 -17.09 -19.04 12.37
CA ASN A 155 -17.13 -18.92 13.84
C ASN A 155 -16.42 -17.67 14.42
N GLY A 156 -16.43 -16.54 13.72
CA GLY A 156 -15.82 -15.29 14.21
C GLY A 156 -14.30 -15.34 14.36
N ILE A 157 -13.61 -16.25 13.65
CA ILE A 157 -12.14 -16.36 13.66
C ILE A 157 -11.51 -15.04 13.26
N GLU A 158 -12.05 -14.40 12.22
CA GLU A 158 -11.60 -13.09 11.75
C GLU A 158 -11.74 -12.01 12.83
N LYS A 159 -12.87 -12.01 13.56
CA LYS A 159 -13.06 -11.08 14.68
C LYS A 159 -12.03 -11.34 15.79
N LYS A 160 -11.76 -12.60 16.11
CA LYS A 160 -10.75 -12.97 17.13
C LYS A 160 -9.36 -12.50 16.72
N ILE A 161 -8.97 -12.66 15.46
CA ILE A 161 -7.67 -12.20 14.95
C ILE A 161 -7.58 -10.67 15.03
N ILE A 162 -8.61 -9.96 14.57
CA ILE A 162 -8.64 -8.48 14.65
C ILE A 162 -8.67 -8.01 16.11
N GLN A 163 -9.43 -8.67 16.97
CA GLN A 163 -9.55 -8.34 18.40
C GLN A 163 -8.30 -8.69 19.21
N SER A 164 -7.41 -9.55 18.73
CA SER A 164 -6.12 -9.81 19.38
C SER A 164 -5.13 -8.64 19.22
N ASN A 165 -5.31 -7.77 18.22
CA ASN A 165 -4.41 -6.66 17.98
C ASN A 165 -4.25 -5.70 19.16
N PRO A 166 -5.33 -5.24 19.86
CA PRO A 166 -5.18 -4.37 21.03
C PRO A 166 -4.31 -5.00 22.15
N ILE A 167 -4.42 -6.31 22.35
CA ILE A 167 -3.61 -7.03 23.35
C ILE A 167 -2.14 -7.00 22.94
N LEU A 168 -1.84 -7.36 21.68
CA LEU A 168 -0.48 -7.33 21.17
C LEU A 168 0.11 -5.91 21.17
N GLU A 169 -0.71 -4.90 20.86
CA GLU A 169 -0.31 -3.49 20.92
C GLU A 169 -0.02 -3.02 22.35
N ALA A 170 -0.82 -3.45 23.32
CA ALA A 170 -0.62 -3.08 24.72
C ALA A 170 0.73 -3.57 25.29
N PHE A 171 1.23 -4.72 24.83
CA PHE A 171 2.50 -5.29 25.26
C PHE A 171 3.68 -4.97 24.34
N GLY A 172 3.42 -4.76 23.06
CA GLY A 172 4.48 -4.69 22.04
C GLY A 172 4.65 -3.31 21.39
N ASN A 173 3.83 -2.30 21.71
CA ASN A 173 3.96 -0.97 21.15
C ASN A 173 4.61 0.00 22.14
N SER A 174 5.30 0.99 21.60
CA SER A 174 5.85 2.10 22.39
C SER A 174 5.83 3.40 21.59
N LYS A 175 5.94 4.53 22.30
CA LYS A 175 6.11 5.83 21.67
C LYS A 175 7.51 5.97 21.09
N THR A 176 7.61 6.47 19.86
CA THR A 176 8.86 6.87 19.22
C THR A 176 8.79 8.34 18.82
N ARG A 177 9.92 8.91 18.37
CA ARG A 177 9.95 10.32 17.90
C ARG A 177 9.01 10.57 16.71
N ARG A 178 8.73 9.55 15.88
CA ARG A 178 7.93 9.66 14.65
C ARG A 178 6.50 9.14 14.80
N ASN A 179 6.23 8.32 15.83
CA ASN A 179 4.94 7.68 16.00
C ASN A 179 4.66 7.38 17.48
N ASP A 180 3.57 7.91 18.01
CA ASP A 180 3.17 7.73 19.40
C ASP A 180 2.71 6.31 19.72
N ASN A 181 2.39 5.50 18.72
CA ASN A 181 1.98 4.09 18.86
C ASN A 181 2.73 3.19 17.87
N SER A 182 4.04 3.09 18.02
CA SER A 182 4.91 2.30 17.16
C SER A 182 4.94 0.85 17.60
N SER A 183 4.64 -0.08 16.67
CA SER A 183 4.87 -1.51 16.90
C SER A 183 6.37 -1.80 16.92
N ARG A 184 6.86 -2.33 18.08
CA ARG A 184 8.27 -2.70 18.26
C ARG A 184 8.54 -4.18 18.01
N PHE A 185 7.69 -4.85 17.22
CA PHE A 185 7.80 -6.26 16.88
C PHE A 185 7.23 -6.54 15.51
N GLY A 186 7.70 -7.63 14.90
CA GLY A 186 7.14 -8.17 13.67
C GLY A 186 5.96 -9.10 13.95
N LYS A 187 5.02 -9.15 13.01
CA LYS A 187 3.87 -10.09 13.04
C LYS A 187 3.88 -10.94 11.79
N PHE A 188 3.70 -12.23 11.97
CA PHE A 188 3.37 -13.16 10.91
C PHE A 188 1.96 -13.70 11.17
N ILE A 189 1.05 -13.43 10.25
CA ILE A 189 -0.36 -13.86 10.34
C ILE A 189 -0.57 -14.89 9.25
N GLN A 190 -0.85 -16.12 9.64
CA GLN A 190 -1.19 -17.20 8.74
C GLN A 190 -2.70 -17.42 8.73
N LEU A 191 -3.31 -17.37 7.56
CA LEU A 191 -4.72 -17.70 7.34
C LEU A 191 -4.81 -19.05 6.65
N LYS A 192 -5.63 -19.94 7.17
CA LYS A 192 -5.91 -21.25 6.57
C LYS A 192 -7.24 -21.16 5.84
N MET A 193 -7.18 -21.19 4.52
CA MET A 193 -8.35 -21.17 3.65
C MET A 193 -8.67 -22.59 3.17
N ASP A 194 -9.95 -22.90 3.03
CA ASP A 194 -10.43 -24.10 2.36
C ASP A 194 -11.47 -23.64 1.32
N TYR A 195 -11.06 -23.62 0.08
CA TYR A 195 -11.80 -22.98 -1.02
C TYR A 195 -12.19 -21.53 -0.65
N ASP A 196 -13.45 -21.30 -0.32
CA ASP A 196 -14.01 -19.98 -0.01
C ASP A 196 -14.18 -19.74 1.49
N LYS A 197 -13.75 -20.68 2.35
CA LYS A 197 -13.96 -20.61 3.79
C LYS A 197 -12.66 -20.38 4.55
N LEU A 198 -12.66 -19.41 5.45
CA LEU A 198 -11.61 -19.26 6.42
C LEU A 198 -11.76 -20.30 7.53
N LYS A 199 -10.89 -21.31 7.58
CA LYS A 199 -10.92 -22.38 8.60
C LYS A 199 -10.18 -22.05 9.87
N GLY A 200 -9.17 -21.19 9.80
CA GLY A 200 -8.36 -20.88 10.96
C GLY A 200 -7.35 -19.77 10.69
N GLY A 201 -6.72 -19.32 11.75
CA GLY A 201 -5.62 -18.38 11.66
C GLY A 201 -4.68 -18.50 12.85
N GLU A 202 -3.41 -18.21 12.61
CA GLU A 202 -2.34 -18.20 13.61
C GLU A 202 -1.59 -16.88 13.53
N ILE A 203 -1.24 -16.32 14.69
CA ILE A 203 -0.39 -15.11 14.77
C ILE A 203 0.88 -15.51 15.49
N LYS A 204 2.01 -15.25 14.86
CA LYS A 204 3.35 -15.35 15.47
C LYS A 204 3.96 -13.96 15.56
N THR A 205 4.51 -13.65 16.71
CA THR A 205 5.26 -12.40 16.94
C THR A 205 6.74 -12.72 17.01
N TYR A 206 7.56 -11.82 16.52
CA TYR A 206 9.02 -11.96 16.49
C TYR A 206 9.70 -10.59 16.55
N LEU A 207 10.99 -10.59 16.87
CA LEU A 207 11.83 -9.38 16.92
C LEU A 207 11.22 -8.28 17.83
N LEU A 208 10.91 -8.64 19.08
CA LEU A 208 10.50 -7.65 20.09
C LEU A 208 11.71 -6.80 20.51
N GLU A 209 11.65 -5.50 20.29
CA GLU A 209 12.65 -4.51 20.70
C GLU A 209 12.31 -3.85 22.03
#